data_11a087f0800fd41a08bfce4733be24e4
#
_entry.id   11a087f0800fd41a08bfce4733be24e4
#
_cell.length_a   1.000
_cell.length_b   1.000
_cell.length_c   1.000
_cell.angle_alpha   90.00
_cell.angle_beta   90.00
_cell.angle_gamma   90.00
#
_symmetry.space_group_name_H-M   'P 1'
#
loop_
_entity.id
_entity.type
_entity.pdbx_description
1 polymer ?
#
loop_
_entity_poly.entity_id
_entity_poly.type
_entity_poly.pdbx_seq_one_letter_code
_entity_poly.pdbx_strand_id
1 'polypeptide(L)'
;MFDSFKIALQYITPKHLLSRFIGKLASAQGGALTTAGIKFFIKQYQVNMTEALRENPEDYASFNEFFTRELKPQARPICADESQLALPVDGAVSQLGDIAHDSIFQAKGHDYSLTSLLGGKPELATAFLDGKFATIYLAPKDYHRIHMPMDGVLTDMLYVPGELFSVSPLTAARVPGLFARNERVVALFDTPKGKMAMVLVGATIVASIETVWAGTVSPPTGKNVQHWQYPSTGEHAVHLKKGQELGRFKLGSTIVACFAPDMVEFAPLEPADVTRLGEVFATLTD
;
A
#
# COMPACT_ATOMS: atom_id res chain seq x y z
N MET A 1 8.77 26.17 -11.39
CA MET A 1 7.45 26.81 -11.61
C MET A 1 6.33 25.80 -11.86
N PHE A 2 6.46 24.89 -12.82
CA PHE A 2 5.44 23.87 -13.15
C PHE A 2 5.12 22.89 -11.99
N ASP A 3 6.14 22.45 -11.26
CA ASP A 3 5.95 21.55 -10.10
C ASP A 3 5.24 22.24 -8.94
N SER A 4 5.58 23.52 -8.66
CA SER A 4 4.88 24.28 -7.61
C SER A 4 3.40 24.47 -7.95
N PHE A 5 3.07 24.66 -9.22
CA PHE A 5 1.68 24.74 -9.69
C PHE A 5 0.95 23.41 -9.50
N LYS A 6 1.58 22.28 -9.85
CA LYS A 6 0.99 20.94 -9.63
C LYS A 6 0.70 20.70 -8.15
N ILE A 7 1.60 21.08 -7.24
CA ILE A 7 1.40 20.96 -5.80
C ILE A 7 0.26 21.87 -5.32
N ALA A 8 0.25 23.16 -5.74
CA ALA A 8 -0.82 24.09 -5.38
C ALA A 8 -2.21 23.55 -5.81
N LEU A 9 -2.30 23.00 -7.03
CA LEU A 9 -3.53 22.40 -7.53
C LEU A 9 -4.06 21.27 -6.62
N GLN A 10 -3.16 20.49 -6.01
CA GLN A 10 -3.56 19.43 -5.09
C GLN A 10 -4.21 19.94 -3.79
N TYR A 11 -3.91 21.15 -3.35
CA TYR A 11 -4.54 21.74 -2.17
C TYR A 11 -5.95 22.26 -2.45
N ILE A 12 -6.24 22.73 -3.66
CA ILE A 12 -7.54 23.33 -4.02
C ILE A 12 -8.51 22.32 -4.69
N THR A 13 -8.01 21.20 -5.19
CA THR A 13 -8.85 20.18 -5.84
C THR A 13 -9.74 19.48 -4.81
N PRO A 14 -11.05 19.30 -5.06
CA PRO A 14 -11.95 18.53 -4.20
C PRO A 14 -11.69 17.01 -4.37
N LYS A 15 -10.56 16.54 -3.83
CA LYS A 15 -10.00 15.20 -4.05
C LYS A 15 -10.98 14.06 -3.77
N HIS A 16 -11.72 14.14 -2.67
CA HIS A 16 -12.71 13.09 -2.34
C HIS A 16 -13.85 13.00 -3.35
N LEU A 17 -14.35 14.15 -3.83
CA LEU A 17 -15.43 14.17 -4.83
C LEU A 17 -14.94 13.58 -6.15
N LEU A 18 -13.74 14.01 -6.57
CA LEU A 18 -13.09 13.52 -7.78
C LEU A 18 -12.83 12.00 -7.70
N SER A 19 -12.29 11.52 -6.57
CA SER A 19 -12.02 10.08 -6.36
C SER A 19 -13.30 9.25 -6.39
N ARG A 20 -14.38 9.72 -5.77
CA ARG A 20 -15.68 9.04 -5.81
C ARG A 20 -16.25 8.97 -7.23
N PHE A 21 -16.14 10.05 -8.00
CA PHE A 21 -16.60 10.09 -9.39
C PHE A 21 -15.80 9.13 -10.27
N ILE A 22 -14.46 9.21 -10.19
CA ILE A 22 -13.57 8.32 -10.95
C ILE A 22 -13.77 6.86 -10.52
N GLY A 23 -13.95 6.60 -9.22
CA GLY A 23 -14.22 5.27 -8.69
C GLY A 23 -15.51 4.66 -9.27
N LYS A 24 -16.57 5.45 -9.42
CA LYS A 24 -17.81 5.01 -10.08
C LYS A 24 -17.58 4.69 -11.57
N LEU A 25 -16.83 5.54 -12.28
CA LEU A 25 -16.47 5.28 -13.66
C LEU A 25 -15.61 4.02 -13.82
N ALA A 26 -14.61 3.87 -12.96
CA ALA A 26 -13.71 2.72 -12.98
C ALA A 26 -14.41 1.40 -12.62
N SER A 27 -15.53 1.45 -11.87
CA SER A 27 -16.35 0.29 -11.52
C SER A 27 -17.41 -0.02 -12.58
N ALA A 28 -17.67 0.92 -13.50
CA ALA A 28 -18.71 0.75 -14.50
C ALA A 28 -18.34 -0.33 -15.53
N GLN A 29 -19.32 -1.16 -15.87
CA GLN A 29 -19.22 -2.18 -16.92
C GLN A 29 -19.67 -1.57 -18.26
N GLY A 30 -18.79 -0.76 -18.86
CA GLY A 30 -19.11 0.02 -20.07
C GLY A 30 -18.83 -0.71 -21.38
N GLY A 31 -18.55 -2.01 -21.37
CA GLY A 31 -18.26 -2.80 -22.58
C GLY A 31 -17.12 -2.20 -23.41
N ALA A 32 -17.36 -1.88 -24.67
CA ALA A 32 -16.35 -1.36 -25.59
C ALA A 32 -15.67 -0.07 -25.10
N LEU A 33 -16.37 0.81 -24.37
CA LEU A 33 -15.79 2.02 -23.80
C LEU A 33 -14.80 1.70 -22.69
N THR A 34 -15.12 0.75 -21.81
CA THR A 34 -14.21 0.27 -20.77
C THR A 34 -12.95 -0.32 -21.39
N THR A 35 -13.11 -1.20 -22.37
CA THR A 35 -11.99 -1.81 -23.10
C THR A 35 -11.12 -0.76 -23.79
N ALA A 36 -11.70 0.24 -24.43
CA ALA A 36 -10.94 1.35 -25.04
C ALA A 36 -10.13 2.13 -24.00
N GLY A 37 -10.73 2.42 -22.83
CA GLY A 37 -10.05 3.07 -21.70
C GLY A 37 -8.89 2.23 -21.17
N ILE A 38 -9.08 0.92 -21.00
CA ILE A 38 -8.04 -0.02 -20.57
C ILE A 38 -6.88 -0.04 -21.61
N LYS A 39 -7.17 -0.18 -22.90
CA LYS A 39 -6.15 -0.14 -23.96
C LYS A 39 -5.35 1.14 -23.99
N PHE A 40 -6.05 2.30 -23.82
CA PHE A 40 -5.39 3.59 -23.71
C PHE A 40 -4.45 3.63 -22.50
N PHE A 41 -4.89 3.17 -21.34
CA PHE A 41 -4.10 3.12 -20.12
C PHE A 41 -2.87 2.22 -20.26
N ILE A 42 -3.03 1.01 -20.80
CA ILE A 42 -1.93 0.09 -21.08
C ILE A 42 -0.85 0.76 -21.93
N LYS A 43 -1.27 1.43 -23.01
CA LYS A 43 -0.35 2.13 -23.92
C LYS A 43 0.34 3.32 -23.23
N GLN A 44 -0.42 4.13 -22.49
CA GLN A 44 0.07 5.34 -21.84
C GLN A 44 1.07 5.05 -20.73
N TYR A 45 0.83 4.01 -19.93
CA TYR A 45 1.67 3.65 -18.79
C TYR A 45 2.58 2.45 -19.05
N GLN A 46 2.55 1.89 -20.28
CA GLN A 46 3.36 0.74 -20.66
C GLN A 46 3.16 -0.48 -19.74
N VAL A 47 1.88 -0.78 -19.43
CA VAL A 47 1.55 -1.92 -18.57
C VAL A 47 1.93 -3.22 -19.26
N ASN A 48 2.70 -4.06 -18.56
CA ASN A 48 3.06 -5.39 -19.06
C ASN A 48 1.89 -6.36 -18.84
N MET A 49 1.18 -6.67 -19.92
CA MET A 49 0.06 -7.61 -19.88
C MET A 49 0.49 -9.07 -20.02
N THR A 50 1.72 -9.36 -20.45
CA THR A 50 2.18 -10.76 -20.62
C THR A 50 2.33 -11.50 -19.29
N GLU A 51 2.44 -10.76 -18.18
CA GLU A 51 2.48 -11.30 -16.82
C GLU A 51 1.08 -11.46 -16.21
N ALA A 52 0.04 -10.81 -16.77
CA ALA A 52 -1.33 -10.91 -16.29
C ALA A 52 -1.93 -12.29 -16.57
N LEU A 53 -2.74 -12.78 -15.63
CA LEU A 53 -3.46 -14.05 -15.82
C LEU A 53 -4.42 -13.97 -17.02
N ARG A 54 -5.08 -12.84 -17.20
CA ARG A 54 -5.90 -12.48 -18.37
C ARG A 54 -5.17 -11.41 -19.16
N GLU A 55 -4.60 -11.78 -20.30
CA GLU A 55 -3.76 -10.88 -21.10
C GLU A 55 -4.58 -9.91 -21.96
N ASN A 56 -5.80 -10.31 -22.36
CA ASN A 56 -6.62 -9.50 -23.26
C ASN A 56 -7.41 -8.44 -22.47
N PRO A 57 -7.34 -7.16 -22.88
CA PRO A 57 -8.11 -6.10 -22.26
C PRO A 57 -9.64 -6.32 -22.30
N GLU A 58 -10.13 -7.10 -23.24
CA GLU A 58 -11.53 -7.48 -23.39
C GLU A 58 -12.05 -8.40 -22.30
N ASP A 59 -11.16 -9.10 -21.58
CA ASP A 59 -11.50 -10.05 -20.53
C ASP A 59 -11.89 -9.37 -19.21
N TYR A 60 -11.76 -8.04 -19.13
CA TYR A 60 -12.05 -7.26 -17.94
C TYR A 60 -13.39 -6.52 -18.08
N ALA A 61 -14.33 -6.81 -17.20
CA ALA A 61 -15.64 -6.18 -17.20
C ALA A 61 -15.60 -4.69 -16.78
N SER A 62 -14.60 -4.30 -15.97
CA SER A 62 -14.41 -2.93 -15.48
C SER A 62 -12.94 -2.53 -15.46
N PHE A 63 -12.67 -1.21 -15.39
CA PHE A 63 -11.31 -0.72 -15.23
C PHE A 63 -10.70 -1.15 -13.87
N ASN A 64 -11.51 -1.19 -12.80
CA ASN A 64 -11.04 -1.66 -11.50
C ASN A 64 -10.59 -3.12 -11.55
N GLU A 65 -11.29 -3.98 -12.26
CA GLU A 65 -10.93 -5.37 -12.42
C GLU A 65 -9.57 -5.52 -13.16
N PHE A 66 -9.37 -4.73 -14.21
CA PHE A 66 -8.07 -4.64 -14.90
C PHE A 66 -6.97 -4.11 -13.98
N PHE A 67 -7.23 -3.04 -13.23
CA PHE A 67 -6.24 -2.40 -12.39
C PHE A 67 -5.78 -3.31 -11.24
N THR A 68 -6.69 -4.12 -10.70
CA THR A 68 -6.42 -5.14 -9.68
C THR A 68 -6.22 -6.54 -10.29
N ARG A 69 -5.77 -6.60 -11.55
CA ARG A 69 -5.56 -7.84 -12.29
C ARG A 69 -4.73 -8.85 -11.52
N GLU A 70 -5.01 -10.13 -11.69
CA GLU A 70 -4.17 -11.20 -11.20
C GLU A 70 -2.97 -11.41 -12.13
N LEU A 71 -1.85 -11.80 -11.54
CA LEU A 71 -0.69 -12.25 -12.31
C LEU A 71 -0.69 -13.77 -12.46
N LYS A 72 0.02 -14.26 -13.46
CA LYS A 72 0.29 -15.70 -13.62
C LYS A 72 1.05 -16.21 -12.39
N PRO A 73 0.81 -17.42 -11.91
CA PRO A 73 1.42 -17.95 -10.69
C PRO A 73 2.95 -17.87 -10.66
N GLN A 74 3.60 -18.05 -11.82
CA GLN A 74 5.06 -18.00 -11.96
C GLN A 74 5.63 -16.60 -12.19
N ALA A 75 4.79 -15.56 -12.32
CA ALA A 75 5.25 -14.21 -12.63
C ALA A 75 5.97 -13.54 -11.44
N ARG A 76 5.64 -13.96 -10.23
CA ARG A 76 6.22 -13.46 -8.96
C ARG A 76 6.55 -14.64 -8.03
N PRO A 77 7.66 -15.32 -8.25
CA PRO A 77 8.11 -16.35 -7.32
C PRO A 77 8.44 -15.72 -5.96
N ILE A 78 7.94 -16.31 -4.90
CA ILE A 78 8.19 -15.85 -3.53
C ILE A 78 9.50 -16.47 -3.03
N CYS A 79 10.42 -15.66 -2.46
CA CYS A 79 11.65 -16.17 -1.87
C CYS A 79 11.35 -17.26 -0.84
N ALA A 80 11.98 -18.43 -0.99
CA ALA A 80 11.61 -19.63 -0.27
C ALA A 80 12.21 -19.71 1.16
N ASP A 81 13.31 -18.98 1.42
CA ASP A 81 14.00 -19.02 2.70
C ASP A 81 13.12 -18.40 3.80
N GLU A 82 12.84 -19.18 4.85
CA GLU A 82 12.00 -18.75 5.98
C GLU A 82 12.63 -17.64 6.82
N SER A 83 13.96 -17.49 6.76
CA SER A 83 14.69 -16.38 7.40
C SER A 83 14.59 -15.07 6.64
N GLN A 84 14.06 -15.08 5.42
CA GLN A 84 13.94 -13.90 4.57
C GLN A 84 12.49 -13.45 4.45
N LEU A 85 12.29 -12.15 4.45
CA LEU A 85 11.01 -11.52 4.12
C LEU A 85 10.92 -11.28 2.61
N ALA A 86 9.73 -11.50 2.05
CA ALA A 86 9.44 -11.20 0.66
C ALA A 86 9.04 -9.73 0.47
N LEU A 87 9.48 -9.07 -0.60
CA LEU A 87 8.93 -7.78 -1.03
C LEU A 87 7.41 -7.92 -1.20
N PRO A 88 6.61 -7.04 -0.56
CA PRO A 88 5.16 -7.19 -0.52
C PRO A 88 4.44 -6.67 -1.76
N VAL A 89 5.11 -5.90 -2.61
CA VAL A 89 4.52 -5.23 -3.78
C VAL A 89 5.52 -5.00 -4.89
N ASP A 90 5.02 -4.87 -6.13
CA ASP A 90 5.72 -4.21 -7.22
C ASP A 90 5.69 -2.70 -7.01
N GLY A 91 6.78 -2.00 -7.31
CA GLY A 91 6.85 -0.55 -7.18
C GLY A 91 8.26 -0.02 -7.20
N ALA A 92 8.49 1.03 -6.40
CA ALA A 92 9.81 1.57 -6.16
C ALA A 92 9.96 2.02 -4.70
N VAL A 93 11.12 1.76 -4.12
CA VAL A 93 11.44 2.24 -2.78
C VAL A 93 11.37 3.76 -2.77
N SER A 94 10.51 4.32 -1.91
CA SER A 94 10.50 5.76 -1.64
C SER A 94 11.54 6.10 -0.58
N GLN A 95 11.47 5.42 0.57
CA GLN A 95 12.41 5.53 1.68
C GLN A 95 12.40 4.22 2.48
N LEU A 96 13.52 3.91 3.14
CA LEU A 96 13.62 2.84 4.14
C LEU A 96 14.70 3.23 5.17
N GLY A 97 14.62 2.65 6.35
CA GLY A 97 15.60 2.90 7.42
C GLY A 97 15.02 2.68 8.81
N ASP A 98 15.68 3.29 9.78
CA ASP A 98 15.30 3.21 11.18
C ASP A 98 14.20 4.22 11.52
N ILE A 99 13.29 3.85 12.40
CA ILE A 99 12.33 4.75 13.03
C ILE A 99 13.07 5.44 14.18
N ALA A 100 13.29 6.75 14.08
CA ALA A 100 13.97 7.51 15.11
C ALA A 100 12.99 7.84 16.25
N HIS A 101 12.90 6.96 17.24
CA HIS A 101 11.86 6.95 18.27
C HIS A 101 10.45 6.92 17.64
N ASP A 102 9.72 8.03 17.57
CA ASP A 102 8.39 8.15 16.90
C ASP A 102 8.49 8.80 15.50
N SER A 103 9.70 9.06 14.96
CA SER A 103 9.88 9.81 13.71
C SER A 103 10.26 8.90 12.56
N ILE A 104 9.51 9.02 11.46
CA ILE A 104 9.75 8.33 10.18
C ILE A 104 10.17 9.36 9.14
N PHE A 105 11.33 9.14 8.51
CA PHE A 105 11.81 9.98 7.42
C PHE A 105 10.96 9.81 6.16
N GLN A 106 10.48 10.92 5.62
CA GLN A 106 9.64 10.91 4.41
C GLN A 106 10.43 11.18 3.14
N ALA A 107 11.01 12.36 3.02
CA ALA A 107 11.86 12.82 1.91
C ALA A 107 12.27 14.28 2.14
N LYS A 108 13.46 14.69 1.67
CA LYS A 108 13.90 16.09 1.61
C LYS A 108 13.74 16.88 2.92
N GLY A 109 14.03 16.26 4.06
CA GLY A 109 13.95 16.90 5.38
C GLY A 109 12.53 17.02 5.93
N HIS A 110 11.59 16.25 5.42
CA HIS A 110 10.27 16.04 6.00
C HIS A 110 10.22 14.70 6.71
N ASP A 111 9.72 14.73 7.93
CA ASP A 111 9.41 13.55 8.73
C ASP A 111 7.94 13.55 9.12
N TYR A 112 7.44 12.43 9.60
CA TYR A 112 6.13 12.31 10.19
C TYR A 112 6.15 11.32 11.36
N SER A 113 5.21 11.49 12.28
CA SER A 113 5.10 10.65 13.47
C SER A 113 4.55 9.27 13.13
N LEU A 114 5.20 8.22 13.62
CA LEU A 114 4.73 6.84 13.61
C LEU A 114 3.36 6.73 14.28
N THR A 115 3.20 7.35 15.45
CA THR A 115 1.91 7.40 16.17
C THR A 115 0.82 7.99 15.28
N SER A 116 1.10 9.09 14.57
CA SER A 116 0.13 9.67 13.63
C SER A 116 -0.15 8.72 12.47
N LEU A 117 0.86 8.05 11.92
CA LEU A 117 0.69 7.06 10.85
C LEU A 117 -0.26 5.94 11.27
N LEU A 118 -0.13 5.43 12.50
CA LEU A 118 -0.95 4.35 13.08
C LEU A 118 -2.30 4.83 13.66
N GLY A 119 -2.77 6.03 13.25
CA GLY A 119 -4.11 6.52 13.60
C GLY A 119 -4.20 7.32 14.89
N GLY A 120 -3.09 7.83 15.42
CA GLY A 120 -3.04 8.66 16.60
C GLY A 120 -3.15 7.89 17.92
N LYS A 121 -2.81 6.60 17.91
CA LYS A 121 -2.89 5.67 19.05
C LYS A 121 -1.49 5.30 19.54
N PRO A 122 -0.96 5.96 20.60
CA PRO A 122 0.38 5.70 21.11
C PRO A 122 0.60 4.23 21.53
N GLU A 123 -0.45 3.60 22.07
CA GLU A 123 -0.41 2.20 22.50
C GLU A 123 -0.11 1.22 21.36
N LEU A 124 -0.53 1.54 20.12
CA LEU A 124 -0.23 0.74 18.95
C LEU A 124 1.16 1.03 18.37
N ALA A 125 1.64 2.27 18.55
CA ALA A 125 2.96 2.69 18.07
C ALA A 125 4.11 2.15 18.93
N THR A 126 3.88 1.91 20.22
CA THR A 126 4.93 1.51 21.19
C THR A 126 5.75 0.33 20.72
N ALA A 127 5.14 -0.65 20.05
CA ALA A 127 5.82 -1.84 19.57
C ALA A 127 6.82 -1.59 18.42
N PHE A 128 6.78 -0.41 17.79
CA PHE A 128 7.56 -0.05 16.61
C PHE A 128 8.54 1.11 16.87
N LEU A 129 8.52 1.68 18.08
CA LEU A 129 9.50 2.72 18.46
C LEU A 129 10.91 2.15 18.32
N ASP A 130 11.81 2.92 17.71
CA ASP A 130 13.20 2.53 17.42
C ASP A 130 13.32 1.26 16.54
N GLY A 131 12.25 0.87 15.87
CA GLY A 131 12.21 -0.22 14.89
C GLY A 131 12.63 0.24 13.48
N LYS A 132 12.19 -0.49 12.47
CA LYS A 132 12.52 -0.18 11.06
C LYS A 132 11.27 0.06 10.23
N PHE A 133 11.42 0.86 9.16
CA PHE A 133 10.33 1.09 8.20
C PHE A 133 10.81 1.01 6.76
N ALA A 134 9.88 0.73 5.85
CA ALA A 134 10.08 0.92 4.42
C ALA A 134 8.80 1.45 3.78
N THR A 135 8.95 2.48 2.95
CA THR A 135 7.88 3.09 2.16
C THR A 135 8.09 2.73 0.70
N ILE A 136 7.11 2.06 0.08
CA ILE A 136 7.18 1.63 -1.33
C ILE A 136 6.02 2.27 -2.09
N TYR A 137 6.35 2.98 -3.16
CA TYR A 137 5.39 3.63 -4.06
C TYR A 137 5.03 2.70 -5.21
N LEU A 138 3.74 2.51 -5.46
CA LEU A 138 3.22 1.76 -6.59
C LEU A 138 2.81 2.74 -7.71
N ALA A 139 3.53 2.70 -8.82
CA ALA A 139 3.18 3.50 -10.00
C ALA A 139 1.95 2.91 -10.72
N PRO A 140 1.23 3.69 -11.55
CA PRO A 140 0.02 3.20 -12.22
C PRO A 140 0.19 1.93 -13.08
N LYS A 141 1.40 1.66 -13.56
CA LYS A 141 1.71 0.46 -14.35
C LYS A 141 1.88 -0.81 -13.52
N ASP A 142 2.20 -0.65 -12.23
CA ASP A 142 2.59 -1.75 -11.36
C ASP A 142 1.43 -2.67 -11.02
N TYR A 143 1.71 -3.77 -10.37
CA TYR A 143 0.74 -4.68 -9.81
C TYR A 143 0.22 -4.13 -8.48
N HIS A 144 -1.11 -4.02 -8.34
CA HIS A 144 -1.73 -3.30 -7.21
C HIS A 144 -2.39 -4.21 -6.16
N ARG A 145 -1.97 -5.46 -6.06
CA ARG A 145 -2.26 -6.32 -4.90
C ARG A 145 -1.06 -6.36 -3.98
N ILE A 146 -1.32 -6.36 -2.70
CA ILE A 146 -0.32 -6.37 -1.63
C ILE A 146 -0.28 -7.76 -1.03
N HIS A 147 0.91 -8.28 -0.78
CA HIS A 147 1.10 -9.61 -0.24
C HIS A 147 1.88 -9.57 1.07
N MET A 148 1.73 -10.59 1.89
CA MET A 148 2.41 -10.70 3.17
C MET A 148 3.92 -10.91 2.97
N PRO A 149 4.77 -10.11 3.65
CA PRO A 149 6.21 -10.30 3.60
C PRO A 149 6.66 -11.58 4.30
N MET A 150 5.93 -11.99 5.34
CA MET A 150 6.16 -13.17 6.17
C MET A 150 4.84 -13.64 6.78
N ASP A 151 4.86 -14.78 7.46
CA ASP A 151 3.70 -15.29 8.21
C ASP A 151 3.28 -14.33 9.31
N GLY A 152 1.98 -14.11 9.49
CA GLY A 152 1.46 -13.26 10.53
C GLY A 152 0.00 -13.53 10.88
N VAL A 153 -0.37 -13.17 12.10
CA VAL A 153 -1.74 -13.22 12.62
C VAL A 153 -2.21 -11.79 12.82
N LEU A 154 -3.29 -11.39 12.18
CA LEU A 154 -3.87 -10.07 12.30
C LEU A 154 -4.37 -9.85 13.73
N THR A 155 -3.95 -8.75 14.36
CA THR A 155 -4.43 -8.34 15.70
C THR A 155 -5.36 -7.15 15.63
N ASP A 156 -5.04 -6.17 14.79
CA ASP A 156 -5.80 -4.93 14.69
C ASP A 156 -5.89 -4.47 13.24
N MET A 157 -7.01 -3.86 12.88
CA MET A 157 -7.16 -3.10 11.65
C MET A 157 -7.77 -1.75 11.97
N LEU A 158 -7.17 -0.68 11.42
CA LEU A 158 -7.72 0.67 11.54
C LEU A 158 -8.00 1.25 10.15
N TYR A 159 -9.14 1.89 10.01
CA TYR A 159 -9.35 2.89 8.97
C TYR A 159 -9.07 4.27 9.55
N VAL A 160 -8.17 4.99 8.93
CA VAL A 160 -7.82 6.36 9.33
C VAL A 160 -8.25 7.31 8.22
N PRO A 161 -9.27 8.14 8.47
CA PRO A 161 -9.70 9.14 7.50
C PRO A 161 -8.62 10.18 7.30
N GLY A 162 -8.55 10.75 6.09
CA GLY A 162 -7.52 11.73 5.79
C GLY A 162 -7.74 12.40 4.44
N GLU A 163 -6.71 13.06 3.97
CA GLU A 163 -6.63 13.65 2.65
C GLU A 163 -6.37 12.58 1.58
N LEU A 164 -6.41 12.99 0.31
CA LEU A 164 -6.07 12.17 -0.84
C LEU A 164 -5.08 12.92 -1.74
N PHE A 165 -3.93 13.30 -1.19
CA PHE A 165 -2.82 13.83 -2.01
C PHE A 165 -2.27 12.73 -2.91
N SER A 166 -1.74 13.09 -4.07
CA SER A 166 -0.89 12.17 -4.84
C SER A 166 0.28 11.70 -3.98
N VAL A 167 0.65 10.44 -4.09
CA VAL A 167 1.79 9.85 -3.36
C VAL A 167 3.03 9.68 -4.24
N SER A 168 3.06 10.37 -5.39
CA SER A 168 4.22 10.37 -6.29
C SER A 168 5.47 10.92 -5.60
N PRO A 169 6.68 10.58 -6.07
CA PRO A 169 7.94 11.10 -5.50
C PRO A 169 7.99 12.63 -5.42
N LEU A 170 7.42 13.33 -6.41
CA LEU A 170 7.33 14.79 -6.39
C LEU A 170 6.50 15.30 -5.21
N THR A 171 5.36 14.67 -4.94
CA THR A 171 4.47 15.09 -3.85
C THR A 171 5.05 14.70 -2.50
N ALA A 172 5.64 13.51 -2.38
CA ALA A 172 6.35 13.08 -1.17
C ALA A 172 7.49 14.04 -0.80
N ALA A 173 8.18 14.62 -1.79
CA ALA A 173 9.23 15.59 -1.57
C ALA A 173 8.75 17.02 -1.21
N ARG A 174 7.44 17.32 -1.28
CA ARG A 174 6.90 18.68 -1.17
C ARG A 174 5.76 18.86 -0.18
N VAL A 175 5.08 17.78 0.20
CA VAL A 175 3.96 17.82 1.15
C VAL A 175 4.40 17.21 2.47
N PRO A 176 4.60 18.02 3.53
CA PRO A 176 5.01 17.50 4.84
C PRO A 176 3.97 16.54 5.43
N GLY A 177 4.43 15.44 6.00
CA GLY A 177 3.59 14.46 6.68
C GLY A 177 2.62 13.72 5.74
N LEU A 178 2.93 13.64 4.44
CA LEU A 178 2.04 13.14 3.38
C LEU A 178 1.36 11.82 3.75
N PHE A 179 2.15 10.82 4.15
CA PHE A 179 1.64 9.46 4.39
C PHE A 179 0.78 9.37 5.66
N ALA A 180 1.06 10.17 6.68
CA ALA A 180 0.24 10.27 7.88
C ALA A 180 -1.00 11.17 7.71
N ARG A 181 -1.05 12.00 6.66
CA ARG A 181 -2.20 12.87 6.32
C ARG A 181 -3.20 12.21 5.41
N ASN A 182 -2.75 11.31 4.52
CA ASN A 182 -3.64 10.64 3.59
C ASN A 182 -4.52 9.59 4.29
N GLU A 183 -5.71 9.40 3.73
CA GLU A 183 -6.61 8.30 4.08
C GLU A 183 -5.87 6.97 3.93
N ARG A 184 -6.01 6.07 4.91
CA ARG A 184 -5.26 4.81 4.94
C ARG A 184 -5.93 3.72 5.75
N VAL A 185 -5.54 2.51 5.46
CA VAL A 185 -5.84 1.32 6.29
C VAL A 185 -4.55 0.84 6.92
N VAL A 186 -4.57 0.65 8.24
CA VAL A 186 -3.46 0.10 9.02
C VAL A 186 -3.84 -1.31 9.42
N ALA A 187 -2.98 -2.28 9.15
CA ALA A 187 -3.13 -3.67 9.59
C ALA A 187 -1.92 -4.06 10.44
N LEU A 188 -2.16 -4.48 11.68
CA LEU A 188 -1.14 -4.90 12.63
C LEU A 188 -1.15 -6.41 12.76
N PHE A 189 0.02 -7.00 12.72
CA PHE A 189 0.21 -8.46 12.78
C PHE A 189 1.18 -8.84 13.89
N ASP A 190 0.83 -9.88 14.62
CA ASP A 190 1.79 -10.67 15.38
C ASP A 190 2.47 -11.65 14.43
N THR A 191 3.79 -11.67 14.47
CA THR A 191 4.63 -12.58 13.68
C THR A 191 5.50 -13.43 14.62
N PRO A 192 6.11 -14.51 14.14
CA PRO A 192 7.02 -15.32 14.98
C PRO A 192 8.22 -14.56 15.57
N LYS A 193 8.58 -13.39 15.00
CA LYS A 193 9.76 -12.62 15.40
C LYS A 193 9.44 -11.25 16.01
N GLY A 194 8.17 -10.86 16.05
CA GLY A 194 7.77 -9.54 16.60
C GLY A 194 6.54 -8.98 15.90
N LYS A 195 6.25 -7.71 16.17
CA LYS A 195 5.11 -7.04 15.55
C LYS A 195 5.48 -6.43 14.20
N MET A 196 4.55 -6.53 13.25
CA MET A 196 4.64 -5.93 11.93
C MET A 196 3.39 -5.10 11.66
N ALA A 197 3.56 -3.89 11.09
CA ALA A 197 2.47 -3.08 10.59
C ALA A 197 2.56 -2.95 9.07
N MET A 198 1.44 -3.17 8.39
CA MET A 198 1.27 -2.89 6.96
C MET A 198 0.27 -1.75 6.81
N VAL A 199 0.75 -0.59 6.36
CA VAL A 199 -0.07 0.62 6.19
C VAL A 199 -0.32 0.84 4.70
N LEU A 200 -1.57 0.73 4.29
CA LEU A 200 -2.04 0.91 2.93
C LEU A 200 -2.51 2.36 2.78
N VAL A 201 -1.71 3.20 2.12
CA VAL A 201 -1.96 4.64 2.01
C VAL A 201 -2.66 4.94 0.68
N GLY A 202 -3.85 5.50 0.76
CA GLY A 202 -4.62 5.98 -0.38
C GLY A 202 -4.04 7.27 -0.98
N ALA A 203 -4.42 7.57 -2.22
CA ALA A 203 -3.96 8.75 -2.95
C ALA A 203 -5.08 9.38 -3.79
N THR A 204 -4.82 10.49 -4.47
CA THR A 204 -5.75 11.11 -5.43
C THR A 204 -6.22 10.06 -6.44
N ILE A 205 -7.53 10.02 -6.67
CA ILE A 205 -8.23 9.03 -7.51
C ILE A 205 -8.19 7.58 -7.02
N VAL A 206 -7.56 7.27 -5.86
CA VAL A 206 -7.74 5.95 -5.23
C VAL A 206 -9.20 5.82 -4.84
N ALA A 207 -9.86 4.86 -5.48
CA ALA A 207 -11.30 4.69 -5.30
C ALA A 207 -11.60 3.86 -4.06
N SER A 208 -10.69 2.97 -3.64
CA SER A 208 -10.96 2.03 -2.56
C SER A 208 -9.70 1.25 -2.14
N ILE A 209 -9.65 0.91 -0.86
CA ILE A 209 -8.69 -0.04 -0.28
C ILE A 209 -9.50 -1.26 0.18
N GLU A 210 -9.07 -2.44 -0.26
CA GLU A 210 -9.67 -3.71 0.13
C GLU A 210 -8.67 -4.58 0.88
N THR A 211 -9.15 -5.32 1.87
CA THR A 211 -8.41 -6.41 2.52
C THR A 211 -9.10 -7.75 2.27
N VAL A 212 -8.33 -8.85 2.27
CA VAL A 212 -8.92 -10.18 1.97
C VAL A 212 -9.87 -10.66 3.05
N TRP A 213 -9.80 -10.14 4.27
CA TRP A 213 -10.67 -10.55 5.41
C TRP A 213 -11.86 -9.62 5.64
N ALA A 214 -11.84 -8.38 5.18
CA ALA A 214 -12.92 -7.40 5.43
C ALA A 214 -13.53 -6.83 4.13
N GLY A 215 -13.01 -7.23 2.97
CA GLY A 215 -13.44 -6.65 1.70
C GLY A 215 -13.09 -5.17 1.59
N THR A 216 -14.00 -4.35 1.08
CA THR A 216 -13.80 -2.90 0.92
C THR A 216 -13.83 -2.19 2.27
N VAL A 217 -12.69 -1.66 2.70
CA VAL A 217 -12.54 -0.91 3.95
C VAL A 217 -12.67 0.59 3.73
N SER A 218 -12.12 1.13 2.64
CA SER A 218 -12.18 2.55 2.29
C SER A 218 -12.90 2.74 0.94
N PRO A 219 -13.75 3.79 0.80
CA PRO A 219 -14.15 4.76 1.81
C PRO A 219 -15.32 4.26 2.66
N PRO A 220 -15.23 4.27 3.98
CA PRO A 220 -16.39 4.05 4.84
C PRO A 220 -17.23 5.32 4.96
N THR A 221 -18.38 5.20 5.60
CA THR A 221 -19.18 6.36 5.99
C THR A 221 -18.64 6.98 7.27
N GLY A 222 -18.33 8.29 7.23
CA GLY A 222 -17.90 9.04 8.42
C GLY A 222 -16.48 9.61 8.33
N LYS A 223 -16.11 10.40 9.38
CA LYS A 223 -14.82 11.11 9.47
C LYS A 223 -13.97 10.67 10.66
N ASN A 224 -14.40 9.62 11.36
CA ASN A 224 -13.73 9.13 12.56
C ASN A 224 -12.84 7.93 12.24
N VAL A 225 -11.76 7.79 12.97
CA VAL A 225 -10.96 6.57 12.96
C VAL A 225 -11.85 5.40 13.40
N GLN A 226 -11.84 4.35 12.61
CA GLN A 226 -12.51 3.09 12.96
C GLN A 226 -11.43 2.08 13.32
N HIS A 227 -11.66 1.28 14.35
CA HIS A 227 -10.70 0.31 14.85
C HIS A 227 -11.39 -1.03 15.11
N TRP A 228 -10.88 -2.09 14.51
CA TRP A 228 -11.33 -3.47 14.69
C TRP A 228 -10.21 -4.29 15.28
N GLN A 229 -10.52 -5.08 16.29
CA GLN A 229 -9.62 -6.04 16.90
C GLN A 229 -9.99 -7.47 16.48
N TYR A 230 -8.99 -8.29 16.28
CA TYR A 230 -9.13 -9.65 15.80
C TYR A 230 -8.54 -10.62 16.83
N PRO A 231 -9.17 -11.78 17.06
CA PRO A 231 -8.63 -12.78 17.95
C PRO A 231 -7.38 -13.43 17.33
N SER A 232 -6.41 -13.79 18.15
CA SER A 232 -5.20 -14.49 17.69
C SER A 232 -5.41 -15.98 17.45
N THR A 233 -6.52 -16.54 17.94
CA THR A 233 -6.86 -17.98 17.83
C THR A 233 -8.36 -18.18 17.60
N GLY A 234 -8.74 -19.36 17.14
CA GLY A 234 -10.14 -19.74 16.90
C GLY A 234 -10.60 -19.42 15.48
N GLU A 235 -11.87 -19.65 15.21
CA GLU A 235 -12.48 -19.60 13.86
C GLU A 235 -12.41 -18.18 13.22
N HIS A 236 -12.40 -17.13 14.03
CA HIS A 236 -12.35 -15.75 13.56
C HIS A 236 -10.94 -15.15 13.51
N ALA A 237 -9.92 -15.96 13.82
CA ALA A 237 -8.53 -15.53 13.68
C ALA A 237 -8.12 -15.44 12.20
N VAL A 238 -7.46 -14.36 11.82
CA VAL A 238 -6.98 -14.13 10.46
C VAL A 238 -5.48 -14.43 10.39
N HIS A 239 -5.16 -15.60 9.84
CA HIS A 239 -3.79 -16.05 9.63
C HIS A 239 -3.43 -15.88 8.17
N LEU A 240 -2.37 -15.16 7.87
CA LEU A 240 -1.84 -15.01 6.52
C LEU A 240 -0.41 -15.53 6.45
N LYS A 241 -0.14 -16.31 5.41
CA LYS A 241 1.19 -16.85 5.12
C LYS A 241 1.99 -15.92 4.26
N LYS A 242 3.31 -15.99 4.33
CA LYS A 242 4.24 -15.33 3.42
C LYS A 242 3.81 -15.52 1.96
N GLY A 243 3.74 -14.43 1.22
CA GLY A 243 3.30 -14.41 -0.18
C GLY A 243 1.79 -14.48 -0.40
N GLN A 244 0.95 -14.69 0.63
CA GLN A 244 -0.51 -14.59 0.47
C GLN A 244 -0.94 -13.14 0.28
N GLU A 245 -1.99 -12.93 -0.52
CA GLU A 245 -2.59 -11.61 -0.69
C GLU A 245 -3.15 -11.08 0.64
N LEU A 246 -2.75 -9.87 1.00
CA LEU A 246 -3.26 -9.13 2.15
C LEU A 246 -4.44 -8.23 1.74
N GLY A 247 -4.33 -7.62 0.57
CA GLY A 247 -5.31 -6.68 0.08
C GLY A 247 -4.93 -6.07 -1.25
N ARG A 248 -5.69 -5.06 -1.67
CA ARG A 248 -5.49 -4.41 -2.98
C ARG A 248 -5.97 -2.97 -2.99
N PHE A 249 -5.39 -2.21 -3.90
CA PHE A 249 -5.82 -0.84 -4.18
C PHE A 249 -6.61 -0.77 -5.49
N LYS A 250 -7.73 -0.07 -5.48
CA LYS A 250 -8.45 0.30 -6.70
C LYS A 250 -8.04 1.70 -7.15
N LEU A 251 -6.91 1.81 -7.83
CA LEU A 251 -6.17 2.99 -8.31
C LEU A 251 -5.13 3.56 -7.32
N GLY A 252 -3.88 3.67 -7.77
CA GLY A 252 -2.64 4.33 -7.32
C GLY A 252 -2.38 4.48 -5.80
N SER A 253 -1.18 4.07 -5.31
CA SER A 253 -1.00 3.93 -3.87
C SER A 253 0.45 3.86 -3.40
N THR A 254 0.60 3.83 -2.08
CA THR A 254 1.87 3.59 -1.38
C THR A 254 1.61 2.65 -0.20
N ILE A 255 2.54 1.79 0.09
CA ILE A 255 2.56 1.07 1.37
C ILE A 255 3.66 1.61 2.26
N VAL A 256 3.43 1.56 3.58
CA VAL A 256 4.48 1.71 4.60
C VAL A 256 4.46 0.44 5.45
N ALA A 257 5.55 -0.31 5.41
CA ALA A 257 5.78 -1.43 6.30
C ALA A 257 6.59 -0.96 7.51
N CYS A 258 6.17 -1.31 8.73
CA CYS A 258 6.92 -1.03 9.95
C CYS A 258 7.16 -2.34 10.69
N PHE A 259 8.35 -2.46 11.28
CA PHE A 259 8.82 -3.64 11.99
C PHE A 259 9.28 -3.26 13.40
N ALA A 260 9.06 -4.14 14.36
CA ALA A 260 9.56 -3.97 15.72
C ALA A 260 11.10 -3.83 15.74
N PRO A 261 11.69 -3.24 16.82
CA PRO A 261 13.14 -3.18 16.98
C PRO A 261 13.79 -4.56 16.84
N ASP A 262 15.00 -4.58 16.28
CA ASP A 262 15.82 -5.78 16.12
C ASP A 262 15.13 -6.97 15.41
N MET A 263 14.09 -6.71 14.64
CA MET A 263 13.34 -7.78 13.96
C MET A 263 13.91 -8.10 12.58
N VAL A 264 14.36 -7.10 11.83
CA VAL A 264 14.74 -7.27 10.43
C VAL A 264 15.98 -6.44 10.05
N GLU A 265 16.75 -6.95 9.10
CA GLU A 265 17.77 -6.19 8.38
C GLU A 265 17.42 -6.16 6.90
N PHE A 266 17.24 -4.94 6.34
CA PHE A 266 16.84 -4.81 4.93
C PHE A 266 17.92 -5.33 3.99
N ALA A 267 17.49 -5.92 2.87
CA ALA A 267 18.36 -6.15 1.72
C ALA A 267 18.98 -4.81 1.26
N PRO A 268 20.08 -4.82 0.49
CA PRO A 268 20.75 -3.59 0.04
C PRO A 268 19.90 -2.83 -0.98
N LEU A 269 18.81 -2.25 -0.50
CA LEU A 269 17.85 -1.45 -1.26
C LEU A 269 18.08 0.04 -0.96
N GLU A 270 17.99 0.86 -2.01
CA GLU A 270 18.12 2.31 -1.93
C GLU A 270 16.86 3.02 -2.46
N PRO A 271 16.64 4.30 -2.10
CA PRO A 271 15.57 5.10 -2.68
C PRO A 271 15.62 5.11 -4.22
N ALA A 272 14.48 4.91 -4.85
CA ALA A 272 14.23 4.73 -6.27
C ALA A 272 14.54 3.34 -6.85
N ASP A 273 15.06 2.39 -6.07
CA ASP A 273 15.18 1.01 -6.52
C ASP A 273 13.82 0.42 -6.83
N VAL A 274 13.75 -0.30 -7.95
CA VAL A 274 12.53 -1.00 -8.37
C VAL A 274 12.35 -2.24 -7.48
N THR A 275 11.15 -2.37 -6.92
CA THR A 275 10.75 -3.54 -6.14
C THR A 275 9.91 -4.48 -6.99
N ARG A 276 10.09 -5.77 -6.79
CA ARG A 276 9.29 -6.81 -7.42
C ARG A 276 8.78 -7.77 -6.35
N LEU A 277 7.47 -7.94 -6.29
CA LEU A 277 6.81 -8.84 -5.35
C LEU A 277 7.52 -10.19 -5.29
N GLY A 278 7.78 -10.66 -4.08
CA GLY A 278 8.36 -11.98 -3.83
C GLY A 278 9.88 -12.03 -3.75
N GLU A 279 10.59 -11.05 -4.30
CA GLU A 279 12.05 -10.94 -4.13
C GLU A 279 12.42 -10.67 -2.67
N VAL A 280 13.69 -10.83 -2.32
CA VAL A 280 14.14 -10.65 -0.93
C VAL A 280 14.02 -9.19 -0.51
N PHE A 281 13.27 -8.94 0.54
CA PHE A 281 13.06 -7.61 1.14
C PHE A 281 13.98 -7.35 2.33
N ALA A 282 14.08 -8.32 3.21
CA ALA A 282 14.87 -8.24 4.43
C ALA A 282 15.21 -9.65 4.92
N THR A 283 16.15 -9.75 5.84
CA THR A 283 16.46 -10.96 6.59
C THR A 283 16.05 -10.77 8.05
N LEU A 284 15.48 -11.81 8.65
CA LEU A 284 15.21 -11.82 10.09
C LEU A 284 16.52 -11.80 10.85
N THR A 285 16.59 -10.98 11.89
CA THR A 285 17.69 -11.00 12.85
C THR A 285 17.53 -12.17 13.82
N ASP A 286 18.64 -12.62 14.41
CA ASP A 286 18.69 -13.76 15.36
C ASP A 286 17.93 -13.49 16.67
#